data_022e1b0cc65c82fdaefd895672a4f07c
#
_entry.id   022e1b0cc65c82fdaefd895672a4f07c
#
_cell.length_a   1.000
_cell.length_b   1.000
_cell.length_c   1.000
_cell.angle_alpha   90.00
_cell.angle_beta   90.00
_cell.angle_gamma   90.00
#
_symmetry.space_group_name_H-M   'P 1'
#
loop_
_entity.id
_entity.type
_entity.pdbx_description
1 polymer ?
#
loop_
_entity_poly.entity_id
_entity_poly.type
_entity_poly.pdbx_seq_one_letter_code
_entity_poly.pdbx_strand_id
1 'polypeptide(L)' 'MKVRYVGKSYGVDSMTDGKVYEVLEVDTMVGALRIVDDSGEDYLYHPKAPKPNGAKEAYGRYEIVEDDASGSLRKAIFG' A
#
# COMPACT_ATOMS: atom_id res chain seq x y z
N MET A 1 -7.85 -8.60 1.15
CA MET A 1 -7.45 -7.47 2.03
C MET A 1 -7.55 -6.17 1.26
N LYS A 2 -7.87 -5.08 1.95
CA LYS A 2 -8.02 -3.76 1.31
C LYS A 2 -7.42 -2.67 2.18
N VAL A 3 -6.80 -1.69 1.54
CA VAL A 3 -6.28 -0.49 2.20
C VAL A 3 -6.79 0.76 1.48
N ARG A 4 -6.91 1.86 2.22
CA ARG A 4 -7.12 3.19 1.63
C ARG A 4 -5.80 3.92 1.65
N TYR A 5 -5.39 4.44 0.51
CA TYR A 5 -4.24 5.34 0.48
C TYR A 5 -4.68 6.74 0.88
N VAL A 6 -3.97 7.34 1.84
CA VAL A 6 -4.23 8.70 2.31
C VAL A 6 -2.94 9.49 2.22
N GLY A 7 -2.95 10.54 1.44
CA GLY A 7 -1.79 11.39 1.27
C GLY A 7 -1.69 11.98 -0.11
N LYS A 8 -0.49 12.26 -0.53
CA LYS A 8 -0.23 12.91 -1.81
C LYS A 8 -0.30 11.88 -2.94
N SER A 9 -1.17 12.12 -3.91
CA SER A 9 -1.25 11.27 -5.11
C SER A 9 0.07 11.29 -5.87
N TYR A 10 0.48 10.16 -6.41
CA TYR A 10 1.72 10.08 -7.17
C TYR A 10 1.67 9.03 -8.27
N GLY A 11 2.55 9.22 -9.25
CA GLY A 11 2.60 8.36 -10.42
C GLY A 11 1.41 8.60 -11.35
N VAL A 12 1.58 8.27 -12.62
CA VAL A 12 0.48 8.37 -13.59
C VAL A 12 -0.60 7.34 -13.26
N ASP A 13 -0.16 6.13 -12.88
CA ASP A 13 -1.03 5.00 -12.61
C ASP A 13 -0.60 4.28 -11.32
N SER A 14 -0.30 5.00 -10.26
CA SER A 14 0.11 4.40 -8.98
C SER A 14 -0.93 4.60 -7.90
N MET A 15 -0.83 5.68 -7.12
CA MET A 15 -1.67 5.91 -5.95
C MET A 15 -2.40 7.23 -6.03
N THR A 16 -3.71 7.19 -5.76
CA THR A 16 -4.58 8.36 -5.71
C THR A 16 -5.07 8.54 -4.28
N ASP A 17 -4.97 9.76 -3.74
CA ASP A 17 -5.43 10.09 -2.41
C ASP A 17 -6.91 9.70 -2.21
N GLY A 18 -7.16 9.01 -1.10
CA GLY A 18 -8.50 8.61 -0.68
C GLY A 18 -9.04 7.36 -1.35
N LYS A 19 -8.32 6.78 -2.32
CA LYS A 19 -8.79 5.60 -3.03
C LYS A 19 -8.50 4.33 -2.24
N VAL A 20 -9.41 3.35 -2.35
CA VAL A 20 -9.26 2.02 -1.74
C VAL A 20 -8.65 1.08 -2.77
N TYR A 21 -7.65 0.32 -2.33
CA TYR A 21 -6.91 -0.63 -3.17
C TYR A 21 -6.99 -2.04 -2.64
N GLU A 22 -7.05 -3.01 -3.54
CA GLU A 22 -6.98 -4.43 -3.21
C GLU A 22 -5.54 -4.83 -2.91
N VAL A 23 -5.33 -5.48 -1.77
CA VAL A 23 -4.03 -6.07 -1.40
C VAL A 23 -4.12 -7.56 -1.61
N LEU A 24 -3.31 -8.09 -2.52
CA LEU A 24 -3.33 -9.51 -2.86
C LEU A 24 -2.61 -10.35 -1.81
N GLU A 25 -1.50 -9.84 -1.28
CA GLU A 25 -0.74 -10.52 -0.25
C GLU A 25 0.19 -9.54 0.47
N VAL A 26 0.66 -9.95 1.64
CA VAL A 26 1.78 -9.32 2.33
C VAL A 26 3.00 -10.20 2.06
N ASP A 27 3.99 -9.66 1.35
CA ASP A 27 5.25 -10.35 1.10
C ASP A 27 6.15 -10.17 2.32
N THR A 28 6.25 -11.22 3.13
CA THR A 28 7.01 -11.16 4.37
C THR A 28 8.52 -11.25 4.15
N MET A 29 8.96 -11.72 3.00
CA MET A 29 10.40 -11.80 2.71
C MET A 29 11.00 -10.42 2.44
N VAL A 30 10.29 -9.58 1.72
CA VAL A 30 10.76 -8.22 1.41
C VAL A 30 10.05 -7.16 2.26
N GLY A 31 9.03 -7.54 3.03
CA GLY A 31 8.30 -6.61 3.88
C GLY A 31 7.44 -5.63 3.09
N ALA A 32 6.77 -6.08 2.04
CA ALA A 32 6.00 -5.21 1.16
C ALA A 32 4.57 -5.69 0.98
N LEU A 33 3.69 -4.79 0.58
CA LEU A 33 2.32 -5.11 0.20
C LEU A 33 2.24 -5.25 -1.32
N ARG A 34 1.64 -6.35 -1.78
CA ARG A 34 1.35 -6.50 -3.20
C ARG A 34 -0.02 -5.93 -3.48
N ILE A 35 -0.06 -4.78 -4.11
CA ILE A 35 -1.28 -3.99 -4.31
C ILE A 35 -1.60 -3.89 -5.80
N VAL A 36 -2.87 -4.06 -6.14
CA VAL A 36 -3.38 -3.71 -7.47
C VAL A 36 -3.58 -2.21 -7.49
N ASP A 37 -2.72 -1.50 -8.20
CA ASP A 37 -2.72 -0.05 -8.22
C ASP A 37 -3.61 0.54 -9.32
N ASP A 38 -3.51 1.84 -9.57
CA ASP A 38 -4.33 2.52 -10.57
C ASP A 38 -4.12 1.99 -12.00
N SER A 39 -2.99 1.33 -12.28
CA SER A 39 -2.74 0.71 -13.58
C SER A 39 -3.56 -0.56 -13.81
N GLY A 40 -4.16 -1.11 -12.76
CA GLY A 40 -4.86 -2.39 -12.81
C GLY A 40 -3.92 -3.60 -12.69
N GLU A 41 -2.63 -3.37 -12.56
CA GLU A 41 -1.63 -4.41 -12.33
C GLU A 41 -1.15 -4.37 -10.90
N ASP A 42 -0.55 -5.46 -10.44
CA ASP A 42 -0.06 -5.56 -9.07
C ASP A 42 1.44 -5.27 -8.99
N TYR A 43 1.81 -4.45 -8.02
CA TYR A 43 3.19 -4.10 -7.72
C TYR A 43 3.41 -4.12 -6.21
N LEU A 44 4.67 -4.20 -5.79
CA LEU A 44 5.05 -4.15 -4.39
C LEU A 44 5.17 -2.70 -3.91
N TYR A 45 4.53 -2.41 -2.78
CA TYR A 45 4.56 -1.09 -2.15
C TYR A 45 5.04 -1.21 -0.71
N HIS A 46 5.81 -0.22 -0.27
CA HIS A 46 6.29 -0.17 1.11
C HIS A 46 5.11 0.07 2.05
N PRO A 47 4.89 -0.79 3.07
CA PRO A 47 3.69 -0.69 3.90
C PRO A 47 3.64 0.55 4.80
N LYS A 48 4.80 1.08 5.18
CA LYS A 48 4.89 2.22 6.10
C LYS A 48 5.22 3.54 5.43
N ALA A 49 5.74 3.50 4.21
CA ALA A 49 6.24 4.69 3.53
C ALA A 49 5.97 4.63 2.02
N PRO A 50 4.70 4.60 1.59
CA PRO A 50 4.41 4.63 0.16
C PRO A 50 4.88 5.94 -0.44
N LYS A 51 5.67 5.83 -1.51
CA LYS A 51 6.27 6.97 -2.20
C LYS A 51 6.76 6.57 -3.58
N PRO A 52 6.90 7.52 -4.50
CA PRO A 52 7.54 7.22 -5.78
C PRO A 52 9.02 6.93 -5.60
N ASN A 53 9.60 6.19 -6.55
CA ASN A 53 11.03 5.91 -6.55
C ASN A 53 11.84 7.21 -6.55
N GLY A 54 12.86 7.25 -5.69
CA GLY A 54 13.72 8.41 -5.55
C GLY A 54 13.23 9.48 -4.59
N ALA A 55 11.99 9.40 -4.11
CA ALA A 55 11.51 10.32 -3.10
C ALA A 55 12.16 10.02 -1.75
N LYS A 56 12.49 11.05 -0.99
CA LYS A 56 13.15 10.90 0.31
C LYS A 56 12.18 10.60 1.44
N GLU A 57 10.94 11.07 1.32
CA GLU A 57 9.94 10.96 2.37
C GLU A 57 8.69 10.26 1.83
N ALA A 58 7.95 9.61 2.73
CA ALA A 58 6.66 9.03 2.38
C ALA A 58 5.71 10.12 1.90
N TYR A 59 4.95 9.82 0.84
CA TYR A 59 3.92 10.72 0.33
C TYR A 59 2.60 10.57 1.06
N GLY A 60 2.43 9.48 1.78
CA GLY A 60 1.21 9.20 2.50
C GLY A 60 1.32 7.97 3.39
N ARG A 61 0.18 7.38 3.67
CA ARG A 61 0.07 6.19 4.50
C ARG A 61 -1.09 5.33 4.04
N TYR A 62 -1.11 4.10 4.51
CA TYR A 62 -2.25 3.21 4.29
C TYR A 62 -3.11 3.10 5.55
N GLU A 63 -4.42 3.19 5.36
CA GLU A 63 -5.42 2.87 6.37
C GLU A 63 -6.01 1.52 6.03
N ILE A 64 -6.17 0.65 7.02
CA ILE A 64 -6.73 -0.69 6.81
C ILE A 64 -8.24 -0.57 6.66
N VAL A 65 -8.76 -1.06 5.54
CA VAL A 65 -10.19 -1.17 5.29
C VAL A 65 -10.66 -2.58 5.60
N GLU A 66 -9.89 -3.58 5.17
CA GLU A 66 -10.21 -5.00 5.39
C GLU A 66 -8.91 -5.78 5.53
N ASP A 67 -8.72 -6.40 6.70
CA ASP A 67 -7.56 -7.25 6.97
C ASP A 67 -7.95 -8.72 6.86
N ASP A 68 -6.98 -9.61 6.84
CA ASP A 68 -7.25 -11.04 6.94
C ASP A 68 -7.40 -11.45 8.42
N ALA A 69 -7.78 -12.71 8.64
CA ALA A 69 -7.99 -13.23 9.99
C ALA A 69 -6.73 -13.21 10.85
N SER A 70 -5.55 -13.25 10.23
CA SER A 70 -4.26 -13.25 10.94
C SER A 70 -3.75 -11.85 11.27
N GLY A 71 -4.38 -10.80 10.75
CA GLY A 71 -3.94 -9.42 10.93
C GLY A 71 -2.67 -9.11 10.13
N SER A 72 -2.54 -9.66 8.93
CA SER A 72 -1.35 -9.48 8.09
C SER A 72 -1.06 -8.02 7.76
N LEU A 73 -2.09 -7.26 7.41
CA LEU A 73 -1.94 -5.82 7.12
C LEU A 73 -1.54 -5.05 8.37
N ARG A 74 -2.16 -5.33 9.51
CA ARG A 74 -1.83 -4.64 10.75
C ARG A 74 -0.38 -4.88 11.13
N LYS A 75 0.11 -6.11 11.00
CA LYS A 75 1.51 -6.44 11.29
C LYS A 75 2.46 -5.72 10.34
N ALA A 76 2.14 -5.66 9.05
CA ALA A 76 2.99 -5.02 8.05
C ALA A 76 3.03 -3.50 8.21
N ILE A 77 1.88 -2.88 8.49
CA ILE A 77 1.75 -1.41 8.53
C ILE A 77 2.17 -0.86 9.89
N PHE A 78 1.78 -1.51 10.98
CA PHE A 78 1.99 -0.99 12.34
C PHE A 78 2.94 -1.81 13.19
N GLY A 79 3.28 -3.00 12.75
CA GLY A 79 4.12 -3.94 13.48
C GLY A 79 5.61 -3.62 13.51
#